data_15b3a580a648e3cc737aa0bb3937929e
#
_entry.id   15b3a580a648e3cc737aa0bb3937929e
#
_cell.length_a   1.000
_cell.length_b   1.000
_cell.length_c   1.000
_cell.angle_alpha   90.00
_cell.angle_beta   90.00
_cell.angle_gamma   90.00
#
_symmetry.space_group_name_H-M   'P 1'
#
loop_
_entity.id
_entity.type
_entity.pdbx_description
1 polymer ?
#
loop_
_entity_poly.entity_id
_entity_poly.type
_entity_poly.pdbx_seq_one_letter_code
_entity_poly.pdbx_strand_id
1 'polypeptide(L)'
;EVRADGAATLILLRKRYEPAAGVPLPAPVVGNEADVPADMWMDIEGARLQTLIPDDVAYDIAMNVFTFAPGYSLPIVETHVMEHGLYFLQGKGLYYLDEEWMEVEATDFIWMGPFVPQSFYATGTTPSKYLYYKNVNREIPL
;
A
#
# COMPACT_ATOMS: atom_id res chain seq x y z
N GLU A 1 4.24 -17.47 -15.82
CA GLU A 1 3.88 -16.73 -17.05
C GLU A 1 2.59 -15.95 -16.79
N VAL A 2 2.56 -14.66 -17.13
CA VAL A 2 1.36 -13.81 -17.08
C VAL A 2 0.92 -13.59 -18.53
N ARG A 3 -0.35 -13.82 -18.81
CA ARG A 3 -0.95 -13.66 -20.14
C ARG A 3 -2.22 -12.81 -20.03
N ALA A 4 -2.37 -11.85 -20.91
CA ALA A 4 -3.59 -11.06 -21.05
C ALA A 4 -4.20 -11.32 -22.45
N ASP A 5 -5.53 -11.49 -22.50
CA ASP A 5 -6.27 -11.69 -23.75
C ASP A 5 -6.73 -10.36 -24.40
N GLY A 6 -6.26 -9.23 -23.88
CA GLY A 6 -6.56 -7.90 -24.38
C GLY A 6 -5.64 -6.84 -23.77
N ALA A 7 -6.00 -5.57 -23.90
CA ALA A 7 -5.27 -4.49 -23.27
C ALA A 7 -5.30 -4.64 -21.75
N ALA A 8 -4.12 -4.59 -21.12
CA ALA A 8 -3.99 -4.71 -19.68
C ALA A 8 -2.89 -3.76 -19.17
N THR A 9 -3.06 -3.28 -17.94
CA THR A 9 -2.02 -2.55 -17.21
C THR A 9 -1.38 -3.50 -16.21
N LEU A 10 -0.05 -3.54 -16.16
CA LEU A 10 0.71 -4.34 -15.22
C LEU A 10 1.50 -3.43 -14.29
N ILE A 11 1.30 -3.60 -12.99
CA ILE A 11 2.16 -3.02 -11.94
C ILE A 11 3.07 -4.14 -11.47
N LEU A 12 4.39 -3.97 -11.61
CA LEU A 12 5.38 -4.97 -11.25
C LEU A 12 6.28 -4.46 -10.13
N LEU A 13 6.18 -5.09 -8.96
CA LEU A 13 7.15 -4.97 -7.89
C LEU A 13 8.11 -6.16 -7.94
N ARG A 14 9.42 -5.89 -7.94
CA ARG A 14 10.45 -6.93 -7.88
C ARG A 14 11.39 -6.67 -6.72
N LYS A 15 11.42 -7.61 -5.79
CA LYS A 15 12.29 -7.62 -4.62
C LYS A 15 12.95 -9.00 -4.50
N ARG A 16 14.19 -9.05 -4.03
CA ARG A 16 14.78 -10.31 -3.60
C ARG A 16 14.13 -10.72 -2.29
N TYR A 17 13.56 -11.93 -2.26
CA TYR A 17 12.95 -12.47 -1.04
C TYR A 17 14.04 -12.78 0.00
N GLU A 18 13.76 -12.39 1.24
CA GLU A 18 14.60 -12.63 2.40
C GLU A 18 13.91 -13.65 3.33
N PRO A 19 14.41 -14.89 3.42
CA PRO A 19 13.79 -15.90 4.28
C PRO A 19 13.95 -15.55 5.76
N ALA A 20 12.90 -15.78 6.57
CA ALA A 20 12.98 -15.72 8.02
C ALA A 20 13.59 -17.02 8.56
N ALA A 21 14.49 -16.91 9.52
CA ALA A 21 15.16 -18.06 10.12
C ALA A 21 14.14 -18.99 10.82
N GLY A 22 14.17 -20.27 10.46
CA GLY A 22 13.28 -21.28 11.05
C GLY A 22 11.82 -21.22 10.57
N VAL A 23 11.49 -20.36 9.61
CA VAL A 23 10.14 -20.23 9.04
C VAL A 23 10.12 -20.86 7.64
N PRO A 24 9.13 -21.72 7.33
CA PRO A 24 8.96 -22.25 5.98
C PRO A 24 8.75 -21.14 4.94
N LEU A 25 9.14 -21.40 3.69
CA LEU A 25 8.85 -20.48 2.59
C LEU A 25 7.33 -20.30 2.44
N PRO A 26 6.86 -19.07 2.22
CA PRO A 26 5.43 -18.82 2.01
C PRO A 26 4.93 -19.42 0.71
N ALA A 27 3.67 -19.80 0.69
CA ALA A 27 3.01 -20.18 -0.56
C ALA A 27 2.80 -18.94 -1.45
N PRO A 28 2.82 -19.11 -2.78
CA PRO A 28 2.41 -18.03 -3.69
C PRO A 28 0.96 -17.61 -3.42
N VAL A 29 0.71 -16.31 -3.42
CA VAL A 29 -0.65 -15.75 -3.34
C VAL A 29 -1.12 -15.41 -4.75
N VAL A 30 -2.27 -15.93 -5.14
CA VAL A 30 -2.96 -15.61 -6.39
C VAL A 30 -4.43 -15.39 -6.06
N GLY A 31 -4.97 -14.27 -6.47
CA GLY A 31 -6.36 -13.92 -6.18
C GLY A 31 -6.84 -12.71 -6.96
N ASN A 32 -8.08 -12.34 -6.70
CA ASN A 32 -8.68 -11.12 -7.21
C ASN A 32 -8.88 -10.16 -6.03
N GLU A 33 -8.44 -8.93 -6.18
CA GLU A 33 -8.61 -7.88 -5.17
C GLU A 33 -10.08 -7.70 -4.74
N ALA A 34 -11.02 -7.85 -5.67
CA ALA A 34 -12.44 -7.74 -5.38
C ALA A 34 -12.99 -8.81 -4.41
N ASP A 35 -12.27 -9.93 -4.24
CA ASP A 35 -12.64 -11.00 -3.31
C ASP A 35 -12.05 -10.79 -1.90
N VAL A 36 -11.17 -9.78 -1.73
CA VAL A 36 -10.52 -9.49 -0.44
C VAL A 36 -11.39 -8.52 0.37
N PRO A 37 -11.77 -8.87 1.62
CA PRO A 37 -12.52 -7.97 2.48
C PRO A 37 -11.85 -6.61 2.66
N ALA A 38 -12.64 -5.55 2.62
CA ALA A 38 -12.19 -4.18 2.87
C ALA A 38 -12.57 -3.80 4.31
N ASP A 39 -11.69 -4.10 5.25
CA ASP A 39 -11.92 -3.88 6.66
C ASP A 39 -11.78 -2.40 7.02
N MET A 40 -12.54 -1.97 8.03
CA MET A 40 -12.39 -0.62 8.56
C MET A 40 -11.00 -0.49 9.20
N TRP A 41 -10.29 0.57 8.83
CA TRP A 41 -8.95 0.81 9.34
C TRP A 41 -8.99 1.81 10.50
N MET A 42 -8.43 1.43 11.65
CA MET A 42 -8.33 2.25 12.87
C MET A 42 -9.65 2.90 13.31
N ASP A 43 -10.77 2.20 13.14
CA ASP A 43 -12.12 2.71 13.46
C ASP A 43 -12.53 4.00 12.70
N ILE A 44 -11.86 4.29 11.58
CA ILE A 44 -12.19 5.44 10.73
C ILE A 44 -13.25 5.01 9.70
N GLU A 45 -14.46 5.57 9.82
CA GLU A 45 -15.61 5.20 9.00
C GLU A 45 -15.33 5.27 7.49
N GLY A 46 -14.56 6.25 7.05
CA GLY A 46 -14.23 6.46 5.64
C GLY A 46 -12.92 5.82 5.15
N ALA A 47 -12.22 5.04 6.00
CA ALA A 47 -10.97 4.39 5.62
C ALA A 47 -11.13 2.86 5.60
N ARG A 48 -10.72 2.22 4.51
CA ARG A 48 -10.78 0.78 4.32
C ARG A 48 -9.43 0.23 3.88
N LEU A 49 -9.06 -0.90 4.46
CA LEU A 49 -7.83 -1.62 4.14
C LEU A 49 -8.16 -3.02 3.63
N GLN A 50 -7.60 -3.39 2.48
CA GLN A 50 -7.61 -4.76 1.96
C GLN A 50 -6.20 -5.32 2.04
N THR A 51 -6.01 -6.41 2.75
CA THR A 51 -4.71 -7.09 2.91
C THR A 51 -4.56 -8.14 1.82
N LEU A 52 -3.77 -7.83 0.78
CA LEU A 52 -3.61 -8.69 -0.40
C LEU A 52 -2.60 -9.81 -0.18
N ILE A 53 -1.57 -9.59 0.63
CA ILE A 53 -0.61 -10.60 1.08
C ILE A 53 -0.88 -10.84 2.56
N PRO A 54 -1.01 -12.10 3.02
CA PRO A 54 -1.26 -12.41 4.43
C PRO A 54 -0.26 -11.73 5.37
N ASP A 55 -0.74 -11.19 6.48
CA ASP A 55 0.11 -10.67 7.56
C ASP A 55 0.70 -11.85 8.36
N ASP A 56 1.77 -12.41 7.82
CA ASP A 56 2.47 -13.58 8.35
C ASP A 56 3.99 -13.36 8.24
N VAL A 57 4.72 -13.79 9.25
CA VAL A 57 6.19 -13.64 9.33
C VAL A 57 6.94 -14.30 8.17
N ALA A 58 6.32 -15.25 7.47
CA ALA A 58 6.89 -15.88 6.28
C ALA A 58 7.05 -14.88 5.10
N TYR A 59 6.22 -13.85 5.03
CA TYR A 59 6.34 -12.82 4.00
C TYR A 59 7.27 -11.69 4.45
N ASP A 60 8.14 -11.26 3.57
CA ASP A 60 9.07 -10.15 3.78
C ASP A 60 8.59 -8.83 3.16
N ILE A 61 7.34 -8.82 2.71
CA ILE A 61 6.65 -7.69 2.13
C ILE A 61 5.16 -7.76 2.45
N ALA A 62 4.57 -6.63 2.82
CA ALA A 62 3.13 -6.43 2.80
C ALA A 62 2.73 -5.80 1.48
N MET A 63 1.55 -6.15 0.96
CA MET A 63 0.91 -5.49 -0.16
C MET A 63 -0.57 -5.35 0.13
N ASN A 64 -1.04 -4.12 0.13
CA ASN A 64 -2.40 -3.80 0.55
C ASN A 64 -3.02 -2.74 -0.36
N VAL A 65 -4.34 -2.63 -0.29
CA VAL A 65 -5.07 -1.53 -0.92
C VAL A 65 -5.73 -0.70 0.16
N PHE A 66 -5.44 0.60 0.18
CA PHE A 66 -6.19 1.59 0.94
C PHE A 66 -7.24 2.25 0.08
N THR A 67 -8.42 2.46 0.67
CA THR A 67 -9.50 3.26 0.09
C THR A 67 -9.98 4.27 1.11
N PHE A 68 -10.00 5.54 0.74
CA PHE A 68 -10.51 6.64 1.54
C PHE A 68 -11.73 7.27 0.87
N ALA A 69 -12.81 7.40 1.60
CA ALA A 69 -13.94 8.20 1.16
C ALA A 69 -13.56 9.69 1.05
N PRO A 70 -14.25 10.49 0.22
CA PRO A 70 -14.01 11.93 0.12
C PRO A 70 -14.02 12.63 1.48
N GLY A 71 -13.01 13.46 1.74
CA GLY A 71 -12.88 14.20 2.99
C GLY A 71 -12.25 13.43 4.16
N TYR A 72 -11.91 12.15 3.98
CA TYR A 72 -11.21 11.37 5.00
C TYR A 72 -9.70 11.39 4.81
N SER A 73 -8.98 11.19 5.90
CA SER A 73 -7.51 11.25 5.95
C SER A 73 -6.94 10.14 6.83
N LEU A 74 -5.64 9.95 6.75
CA LEU A 74 -4.88 9.32 7.82
C LEU A 74 -5.02 10.19 9.08
N PRO A 75 -5.24 9.59 10.28
CA PRO A 75 -5.53 10.35 11.50
C PRO A 75 -4.29 11.02 12.10
N ILE A 76 -3.12 10.62 11.65
CA ILE A 76 -1.82 11.06 12.15
C ILE A 76 -0.85 11.24 10.99
N VAL A 77 0.24 11.96 11.24
CA VAL A 77 1.45 11.87 10.42
C VAL A 77 2.22 10.65 10.90
N GLU A 78 2.33 9.66 10.04
CA GLU A 78 3.03 8.40 10.33
C GLU A 78 4.54 8.54 10.06
N THR A 79 5.35 7.86 10.85
CA THR A 79 6.77 7.62 10.57
C THR A 79 7.16 6.25 11.11
N HIS A 80 7.93 5.50 10.34
CA HIS A 80 8.41 4.17 10.73
C HIS A 80 9.63 3.77 9.91
N VAL A 81 10.33 2.74 10.35
CA VAL A 81 11.56 2.25 9.73
C VAL A 81 11.36 1.63 8.35
N MET A 82 10.15 1.08 8.07
CA MET A 82 9.86 0.43 6.80
C MET A 82 9.71 1.47 5.67
N GLU A 83 10.30 1.18 4.52
CA GLU A 83 10.00 1.92 3.30
C GLU A 83 8.63 1.53 2.74
N HIS A 84 8.03 2.45 2.04
CA HIS A 84 6.79 2.26 1.28
C HIS A 84 6.97 2.67 -0.17
N GLY A 85 6.21 2.03 -1.04
CA GLY A 85 5.88 2.58 -2.35
C GLY A 85 4.40 2.38 -2.61
N LEU A 86 3.76 3.37 -3.17
CA LEU A 86 2.33 3.30 -3.46
C LEU A 86 2.01 3.83 -4.86
N TYR A 87 0.99 3.24 -5.46
CA TYR A 87 0.48 3.61 -6.77
C TYR A 87 -1.00 3.93 -6.67
N PHE A 88 -1.38 5.13 -7.09
CA PHE A 88 -2.77 5.56 -7.08
C PHE A 88 -3.56 4.89 -8.20
N LEU A 89 -4.57 4.12 -7.80
CA LEU A 89 -5.47 3.40 -8.69
C LEU A 89 -6.67 4.26 -9.10
N GLN A 90 -7.11 5.16 -8.20
CA GLN A 90 -8.32 5.96 -8.39
C GLN A 90 -8.31 7.19 -7.48
N GLY A 91 -9.03 8.24 -7.94
CA GLY A 91 -9.28 9.43 -7.13
C GLY A 91 -8.08 10.36 -7.06
N LYS A 92 -8.09 11.27 -6.09
CA LYS A 92 -7.04 12.25 -5.85
C LYS A 92 -7.01 12.73 -4.41
N GLY A 93 -5.93 13.34 -4.02
CA GLY A 93 -5.78 13.86 -2.67
C GLY A 93 -4.57 14.76 -2.51
N LEU A 94 -4.32 15.11 -1.25
CA LEU A 94 -3.08 15.73 -0.82
C LEU A 94 -2.28 14.68 -0.06
N TYR A 95 -1.05 14.48 -0.47
CA TYR A 95 -0.09 13.63 0.24
C TYR A 95 0.95 14.51 0.93
N TYR A 96 1.07 14.32 2.25
CA TYR A 96 2.16 14.89 3.03
C TYR A 96 3.34 13.93 2.99
N LEU A 97 4.48 14.39 2.51
CA LEU A 97 5.69 13.61 2.43
C LEU A 97 6.87 14.47 2.82
N ASP A 98 7.60 14.01 3.86
CA ASP A 98 8.68 14.76 4.50
C ASP A 98 8.14 16.07 5.11
N GLU A 99 8.41 17.22 4.51
CA GLU A 99 7.95 18.52 4.99
C GLU A 99 6.98 19.21 4.00
N GLU A 100 6.58 18.49 2.93
CA GLU A 100 5.81 19.07 1.85
C GLU A 100 4.45 18.38 1.65
N TRP A 101 3.45 19.19 1.26
CA TRP A 101 2.18 18.69 0.73
C TRP A 101 2.20 18.72 -0.78
N MET A 102 1.82 17.63 -1.42
CA MET A 102 1.72 17.52 -2.86
C MET A 102 0.35 17.02 -3.30
N GLU A 103 -0.15 17.52 -4.41
CA GLU A 103 -1.32 16.94 -5.06
C GLU A 103 -0.95 15.60 -5.69
N VAL A 104 -1.83 14.62 -5.53
CA VAL A 104 -1.67 13.28 -6.10
C VAL A 104 -2.99 12.81 -6.72
N GLU A 105 -2.90 12.08 -7.82
CA GLU A 105 -4.07 11.54 -8.52
C GLU A 105 -3.82 10.16 -9.11
N ALA A 106 -4.85 9.57 -9.71
CA ALA A 106 -4.75 8.26 -10.36
C ALA A 106 -3.57 8.22 -11.35
N THR A 107 -2.78 7.15 -11.30
CA THR A 107 -1.54 6.84 -12.00
C THR A 107 -0.25 7.42 -11.39
N ASP A 108 -0.34 8.24 -10.37
CA ASP A 108 0.85 8.69 -9.64
C ASP A 108 1.47 7.55 -8.84
N PHE A 109 2.79 7.60 -8.73
CA PHE A 109 3.58 6.73 -7.87
C PHE A 109 4.38 7.57 -6.87
N ILE A 110 4.31 7.18 -5.59
CA ILE A 110 5.09 7.80 -4.52
C ILE A 110 5.98 6.71 -3.91
N TRP A 111 7.23 7.07 -3.65
CA TRP A 111 8.13 6.28 -2.82
C TRP A 111 8.58 7.08 -1.62
N MET A 112 8.63 6.45 -0.47
CA MET A 112 9.11 7.05 0.77
C MET A 112 10.08 6.11 1.47
N GLY A 113 11.22 6.66 1.85
CA GLY A 113 12.27 5.96 2.58
C GLY A 113 11.93 5.76 4.05
N PRO A 114 12.82 5.06 4.77
CA PRO A 114 12.70 4.90 6.22
C PRO A 114 12.57 6.24 6.94
N PHE A 115 11.67 6.29 7.92
CA PHE A 115 11.40 7.43 8.81
C PHE A 115 10.88 8.70 8.14
N VAL A 116 10.60 8.69 6.84
CA VAL A 116 10.00 9.85 6.18
C VAL A 116 8.58 10.05 6.73
N PRO A 117 8.26 11.24 7.30
CA PRO A 117 6.92 11.55 7.78
C PRO A 117 5.94 11.56 6.61
N GLN A 118 4.77 10.96 6.82
CA GLN A 118 3.77 10.82 5.77
C GLN A 118 2.34 10.94 6.31
N SER A 119 1.46 11.49 5.50
CA SER A 119 0.02 11.49 5.72
C SER A 119 -0.72 11.66 4.38
N PHE A 120 -2.01 11.34 4.38
CA PHE A 120 -2.84 11.45 3.19
C PHE A 120 -4.22 12.03 3.52
N TYR A 121 -4.73 12.89 2.66
CA TYR A 121 -6.07 13.45 2.72
C TYR A 121 -6.76 13.35 1.36
N ALA A 122 -7.91 12.65 1.30
CA ALA A 122 -8.71 12.49 0.09
C ALA A 122 -9.53 13.75 -0.22
N THR A 123 -9.16 14.50 -1.26
CA THR A 123 -9.76 15.79 -1.61
C THR A 123 -10.80 15.73 -2.72
N GLY A 124 -10.90 14.60 -3.40
CA GLY A 124 -11.84 14.44 -4.53
C GLY A 124 -13.29 14.31 -4.11
N THR A 125 -14.17 14.18 -5.09
CA THR A 125 -15.60 13.86 -4.90
C THR A 125 -15.90 12.36 -5.04
N THR A 126 -14.91 11.58 -5.40
CA THR A 126 -14.94 10.12 -5.47
C THR A 126 -13.91 9.55 -4.51
N PRO A 127 -14.06 8.30 -4.05
CA PRO A 127 -13.07 7.66 -3.21
C PRO A 127 -11.68 7.66 -3.84
N SER A 128 -10.67 7.88 -3.02
CA SER A 128 -9.27 7.72 -3.40
C SER A 128 -8.80 6.34 -3.01
N LYS A 129 -8.14 5.65 -3.94
CA LYS A 129 -7.70 4.28 -3.79
C LYS A 129 -6.26 4.14 -4.26
N TYR A 130 -5.40 3.51 -3.45
CA TYR A 130 -4.02 3.22 -3.83
C TYR A 130 -3.58 1.84 -3.38
N LEU A 131 -2.79 1.18 -4.23
CA LEU A 131 -2.04 -0.02 -3.92
C LEU A 131 -0.72 0.39 -3.30
N TYR A 132 -0.36 -0.17 -2.15
CA TYR A 132 0.96 0.06 -1.57
C TYR A 132 1.65 -1.24 -1.18
N TYR A 133 2.97 -1.21 -1.24
CA TYR A 133 3.82 -2.19 -0.63
C TYR A 133 4.58 -1.59 0.56
N LYS A 134 4.96 -2.44 1.49
CA LYS A 134 5.81 -2.11 2.63
C LYS A 134 6.72 -3.29 2.94
N ASN A 135 8.03 -3.05 3.13
CA ASN A 135 8.91 -4.09 3.61
C ASN A 135 8.63 -4.36 5.10
N VAL A 136 8.46 -5.63 5.44
CA VAL A 136 8.02 -6.07 6.78
C VAL A 136 8.76 -7.34 7.18
N ASN A 137 8.69 -7.66 8.49
CA ASN A 137 9.10 -8.96 9.05
C ASN A 137 10.57 -9.32 8.85
N ARG A 138 11.41 -8.34 8.52
CA ARG A 138 12.88 -8.51 8.42
C ARG A 138 13.57 -7.34 9.08
N GLU A 139 14.81 -7.57 9.45
CA GLU A 139 15.67 -6.48 9.91
C GLU A 139 15.95 -5.54 8.74
N ILE A 140 15.69 -4.25 8.95
CA ILE A 140 15.82 -3.23 7.92
C ILE A 140 17.14 -2.51 8.13
N PRO A 141 18.08 -2.56 7.16
CA PRO A 141 19.30 -1.81 7.25
C PRO A 141 18.98 -0.30 7.19
N LEU A 142 19.59 0.45 8.08
CA LEU A 142 19.49 1.91 8.18
C LEU A 142 20.68 2.59 7.52
#